data_c023e025fc4f9d10142ab628b6139a66
#
_entry.id   c023e025fc4f9d10142ab628b6139a66
#
_cell.length_a   1.000
_cell.length_b   1.000
_cell.length_c   1.000
_cell.angle_alpha   90.00
_cell.angle_beta   90.00
_cell.angle_gamma   90.00
#
_symmetry.space_group_name_H-M   'P 1'
#
loop_
_entity.id
_entity.type
_entity.pdbx_description
1 polymer ?
#
loop_
_entity_poly.entity_id
_entity_poly.type
_entity_poly.pdbx_seq_one_letter_code
_entity_poly.pdbx_strand_id
1 'polypeptide(L)'
;MQERTDKMNKPVIAVVGRPNVGKSTLFNKLIGQRLSIVDDTPGVTRDRIYGEVEWCGKTAFIVDTGGIEPKSDDVILVQMRRQAQLAIDTANVIILVTDCKSGMVATDMDVAQMLQKSGKPVVLCVNKCDILGEPSPEFYEFHNLGLGDPIEVSAVHGYGTGDLLDKAFSSFDYDENAEDDDTIINVAVIGKPNAGKSSLVNKITNEERCIVSDIAGTTRDTIDTLVENKYGKFNFTDTAGLRRQSKIYDNIEKYSIIRAKMAIERSDVCVIMIDATEGVTEQDTKVAGLAHEAGRACIIAVNKWDAVEKNDKTMQEFRKKLDADFAFMSYAPKVFISAKTGMRIDRLFEYIISCNDSANRRIRTGMLNELLAQATTRVQPPSDKGKRLKIFYMTQASVKPPTFVFFCNNAQLFHFSYQRYLENRIREAFALEGTPIKIVVRERGEK
;
A
#
# COMPACT_ATOMS: atom_id res chain seq x y z
N MET A 1 12.32 -15.55 18.12
CA MET A 1 12.83 -15.27 16.79
C MET A 1 12.16 -13.98 16.36
N GLN A 2 12.90 -12.87 16.33
CA GLN A 2 12.42 -11.56 15.88
C GLN A 2 12.25 -11.62 14.37
N GLU A 3 11.04 -11.44 13.88
CA GLU A 3 10.80 -11.12 12.47
C GLU A 3 11.48 -9.77 12.20
N ARG A 4 12.63 -9.81 11.54
CA ARG A 4 13.21 -8.65 10.89
C ARG A 4 12.26 -8.27 9.78
N THR A 5 11.45 -7.26 10.00
CA THR A 5 10.71 -6.60 8.93
C THR A 5 11.72 -5.81 8.10
N ASP A 6 12.14 -6.39 6.97
CA ASP A 6 12.92 -5.68 5.96
C ASP A 6 12.18 -4.42 5.54
N LYS A 7 12.65 -3.28 5.99
CA LYS A 7 12.11 -1.95 5.65
C LYS A 7 12.66 -1.41 4.32
N MET A 8 13.46 -2.19 3.62
CA MET A 8 13.98 -1.80 2.31
C MET A 8 12.82 -1.44 1.37
N ASN A 9 13.04 -0.48 0.53
CA ASN A 9 12.17 -0.07 -0.57
C ASN A 9 11.93 -1.26 -1.49
N LYS A 10 10.95 -2.13 -1.14
CA LYS A 10 10.70 -3.39 -1.83
C LYS A 10 10.42 -3.12 -3.31
N PRO A 11 11.19 -3.71 -4.23
CA PRO A 11 10.95 -3.53 -5.64
C PRO A 11 9.57 -4.07 -6.05
N VAL A 12 9.06 -3.58 -7.16
CA VAL A 12 7.73 -3.92 -7.67
C VAL A 12 7.87 -4.73 -8.96
N ILE A 13 7.23 -5.88 -9.01
CA ILE A 13 7.03 -6.72 -10.18
C ILE A 13 5.62 -6.49 -10.72
N ALA A 14 5.45 -6.10 -11.98
CA ALA A 14 4.14 -6.03 -12.61
C ALA A 14 3.93 -7.20 -13.57
N VAL A 15 2.77 -7.84 -13.49
CA VAL A 15 2.35 -8.91 -14.39
C VAL A 15 1.44 -8.33 -15.46
N VAL A 16 1.86 -8.40 -16.73
CA VAL A 16 1.17 -7.88 -17.91
C VAL A 16 0.90 -9.00 -18.90
N GLY A 17 -0.14 -8.87 -19.69
CA GLY A 17 -0.46 -9.85 -20.76
C GLY A 17 -1.93 -9.78 -21.14
N ARG A 18 -2.30 -10.40 -22.25
CA ARG A 18 -3.67 -10.45 -22.75
C ARG A 18 -4.64 -11.15 -21.78
N PRO A 19 -5.95 -10.95 -21.93
CA PRO A 19 -6.94 -11.70 -21.16
C PRO A 19 -6.77 -13.22 -21.32
N ASN A 20 -7.05 -13.97 -20.26
CA ASN A 20 -7.07 -15.44 -20.24
C ASN A 20 -5.72 -16.17 -20.41
N VAL A 21 -4.57 -15.49 -20.45
CA VAL A 21 -3.25 -16.15 -20.45
C VAL A 21 -2.85 -16.72 -19.08
N GLY A 22 -3.64 -16.48 -18.04
CA GLY A 22 -3.42 -17.02 -16.70
C GLY A 22 -2.64 -16.09 -15.75
N LYS A 23 -2.64 -14.76 -15.97
CA LYS A 23 -1.99 -13.78 -15.09
C LYS A 23 -2.38 -13.92 -13.62
N SER A 24 -3.69 -13.92 -13.34
CA SER A 24 -4.19 -14.01 -11.95
C SER A 24 -3.91 -15.38 -11.32
N THR A 25 -3.87 -16.46 -12.12
CA THR A 25 -3.45 -17.79 -11.64
C THR A 25 -1.98 -17.78 -11.26
N LEU A 26 -1.12 -17.20 -12.11
CA LEU A 26 0.31 -17.03 -11.85
C LEU A 26 0.53 -16.16 -10.61
N PHE A 27 -0.11 -15.01 -10.54
CA PHE A 27 -0.08 -14.09 -9.41
C PHE A 27 -0.42 -14.80 -8.08
N ASN A 28 -1.54 -15.50 -8.03
CA ASN A 28 -1.96 -16.24 -6.84
C ASN A 28 -0.97 -17.36 -6.48
N LYS A 29 -0.37 -18.02 -7.49
CA LYS A 29 0.62 -19.05 -7.25
C LYS A 29 1.92 -18.49 -6.67
N LEU A 30 2.39 -17.35 -7.15
CA LEU A 30 3.61 -16.70 -6.67
C LEU A 30 3.44 -16.16 -5.22
N ILE A 31 2.28 -15.61 -4.89
CA ILE A 31 1.97 -15.17 -3.52
C ILE A 31 1.71 -16.37 -2.60
N GLY A 32 1.06 -17.42 -3.10
CA GLY A 32 0.64 -18.59 -2.31
C GLY A 32 1.77 -19.47 -1.81
N GLN A 33 3.02 -19.23 -2.19
CA GLN A 33 4.18 -19.92 -1.64
C GLN A 33 4.44 -19.57 -0.17
N ARG A 34 3.74 -18.56 0.39
CA ARG A 34 3.85 -18.14 1.80
C ARG A 34 2.52 -18.06 2.56
N LEU A 35 1.47 -18.77 2.15
CA LEU A 35 0.24 -18.88 2.95
C LEU A 35 0.37 -19.94 4.05
N SER A 36 1.33 -19.74 4.97
CA SER A 36 1.24 -20.30 6.32
C SER A 36 1.22 -19.15 7.32
N ILE A 37 0.05 -19.01 7.96
CA ILE A 37 -0.16 -18.26 9.20
C ILE A 37 -0.20 -16.74 9.05
N VAL A 38 -1.26 -16.14 8.50
CA VAL A 38 -2.04 -15.02 9.08
C VAL A 38 -3.21 -14.67 8.13
N ASP A 39 -4.43 -14.65 8.70
CA ASP A 39 -5.70 -14.13 8.18
C ASP A 39 -6.54 -15.00 7.21
N ASP A 40 -7.13 -16.08 7.76
CA ASP A 40 -8.50 -16.44 7.43
C ASP A 40 -9.48 -15.55 8.24
N THR A 41 -9.61 -14.29 7.85
CA THR A 41 -10.76 -13.47 8.27
C THR A 41 -11.86 -13.62 7.21
N PRO A 42 -13.02 -14.21 7.52
CA PRO A 42 -14.15 -14.25 6.60
C PRO A 42 -14.65 -12.83 6.35
N GLY A 43 -14.57 -12.36 5.11
CA GLY A 43 -15.11 -11.06 4.71
C GLY A 43 -14.19 -10.16 3.87
N VAL A 44 -12.93 -10.53 3.64
CA VAL A 44 -12.04 -9.78 2.73
C VAL A 44 -12.25 -10.31 1.31
N THR A 45 -12.82 -9.48 0.47
CA THR A 45 -13.10 -9.75 -0.94
C THR A 45 -11.86 -10.22 -1.70
N ARG A 46 -12.05 -11.26 -2.53
CA ARG A 46 -11.04 -12.03 -3.29
C ARG A 46 -10.31 -11.28 -4.41
N ASP A 47 -10.44 -9.99 -4.54
CA ASP A 47 -9.80 -9.20 -5.59
C ASP A 47 -8.46 -8.63 -5.10
N ARG A 48 -7.50 -9.53 -4.79
CA ARG A 48 -6.13 -9.10 -4.50
C ARG A 48 -5.45 -8.71 -5.80
N ILE A 49 -5.29 -7.42 -6.01
CA ILE A 49 -4.51 -6.83 -7.10
C ILE A 49 -3.02 -6.79 -6.73
N TYR A 50 -2.71 -6.92 -5.44
CA TYR A 50 -1.38 -6.83 -4.84
C TYR A 50 -1.05 -8.03 -3.99
N GLY A 51 0.23 -8.39 -4.01
CA GLY A 51 0.79 -9.36 -3.09
C GLY A 51 2.24 -9.09 -2.82
N GLU A 52 2.75 -9.74 -1.80
CA GLU A 52 4.16 -9.79 -1.48
C GLU A 52 4.69 -11.18 -1.86
N VAL A 53 5.83 -11.21 -2.55
CA VAL A 53 6.54 -12.42 -2.91
C VAL A 53 7.92 -12.40 -2.26
N GLU A 54 8.29 -13.51 -1.63
CA GLU A 54 9.63 -13.72 -1.09
C GLU A 54 10.33 -14.81 -1.88
N TRP A 55 11.57 -14.53 -2.28
CA TRP A 55 12.40 -15.46 -3.01
C TRP A 55 13.85 -15.36 -2.57
N CYS A 56 14.46 -16.48 -2.17
CA CYS A 56 15.85 -16.55 -1.70
C CYS A 56 16.19 -15.49 -0.64
N GLY A 57 15.27 -15.23 0.31
CA GLY A 57 15.46 -14.26 1.39
C GLY A 57 15.27 -12.80 0.99
N LYS A 58 14.95 -12.53 -0.28
CA LYS A 58 14.62 -11.19 -0.80
C LYS A 58 13.10 -11.06 -0.98
N THR A 59 12.57 -9.87 -0.76
CA THR A 59 11.13 -9.60 -0.89
C THR A 59 10.84 -8.57 -1.98
N ALA A 60 9.73 -8.75 -2.71
CA ALA A 60 9.23 -7.82 -3.70
C ALA A 60 7.71 -7.71 -3.63
N PHE A 61 7.14 -6.56 -4.04
CA PHE A 61 5.71 -6.47 -4.33
C PHE A 61 5.43 -7.01 -5.72
N ILE A 62 4.31 -7.73 -5.88
CA ILE A 62 3.82 -8.18 -7.17
C ILE A 62 2.41 -7.59 -7.42
N VAL A 63 2.16 -7.15 -8.66
CA VAL A 63 0.91 -6.50 -9.07
C VAL A 63 0.31 -7.22 -10.27
N ASP A 64 -0.95 -7.70 -10.16
CA ASP A 64 -1.71 -8.18 -11.30
C ASP A 64 -2.42 -7.02 -12.00
N THR A 65 -1.84 -6.54 -13.12
CA THR A 65 -2.45 -5.46 -13.89
C THR A 65 -3.76 -5.87 -14.58
N GLY A 66 -4.01 -7.16 -14.76
CA GLY A 66 -5.24 -7.68 -15.37
C GLY A 66 -6.45 -7.68 -14.44
N GLY A 67 -6.24 -7.77 -13.12
CA GLY A 67 -7.30 -7.67 -12.11
C GLY A 67 -7.82 -6.24 -11.92
N ILE A 68 -7.18 -5.27 -12.53
CA ILE A 68 -7.44 -3.84 -12.38
C ILE A 68 -8.60 -3.35 -13.23
N GLU A 69 -8.82 -3.98 -14.40
CA GLU A 69 -9.84 -3.53 -15.34
C GLU A 69 -11.17 -4.27 -15.14
N PRO A 70 -12.31 -3.54 -15.03
CA PRO A 70 -13.60 -4.20 -15.17
C PRO A 70 -13.72 -4.72 -16.60
N LYS A 71 -14.57 -5.73 -16.79
CA LYS A 71 -15.00 -6.21 -18.09
C LYS A 71 -15.54 -5.02 -18.89
N SER A 72 -14.71 -4.41 -19.71
CA SER A 72 -15.09 -3.33 -20.63
C SER A 72 -15.14 -3.88 -22.04
N ASP A 73 -16.02 -3.36 -22.87
CA ASP A 73 -16.14 -3.71 -24.30
C ASP A 73 -15.00 -3.10 -25.14
N ASP A 74 -13.96 -2.57 -24.51
CA ASP A 74 -12.79 -2.00 -25.18
C ASP A 74 -12.01 -3.10 -25.93
N VAL A 75 -11.45 -2.71 -27.07
CA VAL A 75 -10.58 -3.59 -27.88
C VAL A 75 -9.42 -4.10 -27.01
N ILE A 76 -9.18 -5.41 -27.03
CA ILE A 76 -8.14 -6.11 -26.24
C ILE A 76 -6.79 -5.39 -26.30
N LEU A 77 -6.41 -4.88 -27.46
CA LEU A 77 -5.17 -4.14 -27.66
C LEU A 77 -5.08 -2.86 -26.82
N VAL A 78 -6.20 -2.13 -26.68
CA VAL A 78 -6.25 -0.89 -25.88
C VAL A 78 -6.07 -1.22 -24.40
N GLN A 79 -6.71 -2.29 -23.92
CA GLN A 79 -6.57 -2.77 -22.54
C GLN A 79 -5.10 -3.18 -22.26
N MET A 80 -4.51 -3.97 -23.16
CA MET A 80 -3.13 -4.41 -22.99
C MET A 80 -2.12 -3.25 -23.00
N ARG A 81 -2.30 -2.26 -23.89
CA ARG A 81 -1.45 -1.06 -23.91
C ARG A 81 -1.56 -0.27 -22.63
N ARG A 82 -2.77 -0.15 -22.06
CA ARG A 82 -2.98 0.50 -20.75
C ARG A 82 -2.28 -0.26 -19.62
N GLN A 83 -2.42 -1.59 -19.57
CA GLN A 83 -1.73 -2.43 -18.60
C GLN A 83 -0.20 -2.31 -18.71
N ALA A 84 0.33 -2.33 -19.93
CA ALA A 84 1.75 -2.14 -20.19
C ALA A 84 2.24 -0.76 -19.73
N GLN A 85 1.47 0.30 -20.03
CA GLN A 85 1.82 1.65 -19.59
C GLN A 85 1.84 1.76 -18.06
N LEU A 86 0.84 1.17 -17.37
CA LEU A 86 0.83 1.14 -15.91
C LEU A 86 2.05 0.41 -15.35
N ALA A 87 2.39 -0.75 -15.91
CA ALA A 87 3.56 -1.51 -15.51
C ALA A 87 4.85 -0.73 -15.71
N ILE A 88 5.01 -0.06 -16.87
CA ILE A 88 6.14 0.82 -17.16
C ILE A 88 6.26 1.93 -16.13
N ASP A 89 5.15 2.53 -15.75
CA ASP A 89 5.12 3.66 -14.82
C ASP A 89 5.39 3.27 -13.36
N THR A 90 5.07 2.03 -12.97
CA THR A 90 5.01 1.65 -11.54
C THR A 90 5.94 0.50 -11.14
N ALA A 91 6.40 -0.32 -12.07
CA ALA A 91 7.21 -1.48 -11.75
C ALA A 91 8.71 -1.27 -11.98
N ASN A 92 9.52 -2.01 -11.22
CA ASN A 92 10.96 -2.13 -11.44
C ASN A 92 11.27 -3.22 -12.47
N VAL A 93 10.48 -4.32 -12.45
CA VAL A 93 10.57 -5.43 -13.40
C VAL A 93 9.17 -5.75 -13.90
N ILE A 94 9.05 -6.10 -15.18
CA ILE A 94 7.78 -6.43 -15.81
C ILE A 94 7.82 -7.90 -16.28
N ILE A 95 6.83 -8.69 -15.86
CA ILE A 95 6.63 -10.05 -16.39
C ILE A 95 5.56 -9.97 -17.49
N LEU A 96 5.96 -10.18 -18.74
CA LEU A 96 5.01 -10.34 -19.84
C LEU A 96 4.57 -11.80 -19.92
N VAL A 97 3.29 -12.06 -19.64
CA VAL A 97 2.71 -13.41 -19.68
C VAL A 97 2.02 -13.64 -21.02
N THR A 98 2.44 -14.69 -21.70
CA THR A 98 1.85 -15.21 -22.95
C THR A 98 1.28 -16.61 -22.72
N ASP A 99 0.64 -17.19 -23.71
CA ASP A 99 -0.03 -18.50 -23.62
C ASP A 99 0.52 -19.45 -24.67
N CYS A 100 1.21 -20.51 -24.22
CA CYS A 100 1.80 -21.52 -25.09
C CYS A 100 0.77 -22.20 -26.02
N LYS A 101 -0.43 -22.51 -25.46
CA LYS A 101 -1.48 -23.23 -26.22
C LYS A 101 -2.07 -22.44 -27.37
N SER A 102 -2.14 -21.12 -27.24
CA SER A 102 -2.69 -20.24 -28.29
C SER A 102 -1.61 -19.68 -29.22
N GLY A 103 -0.33 -19.94 -28.91
CA GLY A 103 0.79 -19.39 -29.64
C GLY A 103 0.95 -17.89 -29.56
N MET A 104 1.93 -17.34 -30.25
CA MET A 104 2.21 -15.91 -30.32
C MET A 104 1.15 -15.22 -31.20
N VAL A 105 0.63 -14.08 -30.75
CA VAL A 105 -0.33 -13.26 -31.48
C VAL A 105 0.16 -11.83 -31.68
N ALA A 106 -0.38 -11.12 -32.69
CA ALA A 106 0.04 -9.76 -33.04
C ALA A 106 -0.03 -8.78 -31.85
N THR A 107 -1.02 -8.93 -30.95
CA THR A 107 -1.15 -8.10 -29.75
C THR A 107 -0.01 -8.32 -28.76
N ASP A 108 0.55 -9.53 -28.66
CA ASP A 108 1.72 -9.80 -27.81
C ASP A 108 2.95 -9.05 -28.35
N MET A 109 3.10 -9.00 -29.69
CA MET A 109 4.19 -8.28 -30.36
C MET A 109 4.09 -6.76 -30.15
N ASP A 110 2.90 -6.18 -30.27
CA ASP A 110 2.68 -4.75 -30.03
C ASP A 110 3.06 -4.34 -28.60
N VAL A 111 2.67 -5.14 -27.61
CA VAL A 111 3.01 -4.90 -26.21
C VAL A 111 4.49 -5.11 -25.96
N ALA A 112 5.09 -6.15 -26.52
CA ALA A 112 6.52 -6.41 -26.42
C ALA A 112 7.35 -5.23 -26.94
N GLN A 113 7.00 -4.65 -28.10
CA GLN A 113 7.65 -3.44 -28.63
C GLN A 113 7.51 -2.23 -27.70
N MET A 114 6.37 -2.05 -27.07
CA MET A 114 6.13 -0.97 -26.13
C MET A 114 7.00 -1.15 -24.87
N LEU A 115 7.10 -2.37 -24.35
CA LEU A 115 7.94 -2.70 -23.21
C LEU A 115 9.42 -2.53 -23.51
N GLN A 116 9.90 -2.98 -24.69
CA GLN A 116 11.28 -2.78 -25.13
C GLN A 116 11.67 -1.29 -25.17
N LYS A 117 10.79 -0.43 -25.72
CA LYS A 117 11.02 1.02 -25.80
C LYS A 117 11.08 1.70 -24.43
N SER A 118 10.52 1.08 -23.39
CA SER A 118 10.54 1.64 -22.03
C SER A 118 11.89 1.58 -21.35
N GLY A 119 12.78 0.69 -21.81
CA GLY A 119 14.09 0.42 -21.21
C GLY A 119 14.06 -0.30 -19.87
N LYS A 120 12.87 -0.72 -19.40
CA LYS A 120 12.74 -1.48 -18.14
C LYS A 120 13.07 -2.94 -18.35
N PRO A 121 13.60 -3.65 -17.33
CA PRO A 121 13.79 -5.09 -17.37
C PRO A 121 12.44 -5.79 -17.60
N VAL A 122 12.39 -6.67 -18.60
CA VAL A 122 11.22 -7.47 -18.95
C VAL A 122 11.58 -8.93 -18.91
N VAL A 123 10.78 -9.74 -18.23
CA VAL A 123 10.90 -11.20 -18.20
C VAL A 123 9.74 -11.79 -18.99
N LEU A 124 10.05 -12.57 -20.01
CA LEU A 124 9.05 -13.23 -20.87
C LEU A 124 8.63 -14.56 -20.23
N CYS A 125 7.37 -14.67 -19.81
CA CYS A 125 6.76 -15.86 -19.25
C CYS A 125 5.80 -16.48 -20.26
N VAL A 126 6.08 -17.68 -20.71
CA VAL A 126 5.16 -18.48 -21.55
C VAL A 126 4.43 -19.46 -20.65
N ASN A 127 3.17 -19.15 -20.36
CA ASN A 127 2.33 -19.90 -19.42
C ASN A 127 1.52 -21.00 -20.13
N LYS A 128 0.95 -21.90 -19.34
CA LYS A 128 0.16 -23.07 -19.77
C LYS A 128 0.98 -24.15 -20.48
N CYS A 129 2.27 -24.20 -20.21
CA CYS A 129 3.13 -25.31 -20.58
C CYS A 129 2.92 -26.45 -19.58
N ASP A 130 1.83 -27.18 -19.74
CA ASP A 130 1.37 -28.19 -18.76
C ASP A 130 2.01 -29.58 -19.00
N ILE A 131 2.79 -29.76 -20.06
CA ILE A 131 3.46 -31.02 -20.41
C ILE A 131 4.92 -30.92 -20.01
N LEU A 132 5.36 -31.80 -19.12
CA LEU A 132 6.76 -31.91 -18.72
C LEU A 132 7.57 -32.61 -19.85
N GLY A 133 8.63 -31.99 -20.31
CA GLY A 133 9.52 -32.54 -21.33
C GLY A 133 10.16 -31.45 -22.20
N GLU A 134 10.53 -31.77 -23.42
CA GLU A 134 11.03 -30.77 -24.35
C GLU A 134 9.91 -29.78 -24.72
N PRO A 135 10.18 -28.46 -24.73
CA PRO A 135 9.23 -27.46 -25.14
C PRO A 135 8.70 -27.73 -26.55
N SER A 136 7.42 -27.44 -26.79
CA SER A 136 6.83 -27.58 -28.13
C SER A 136 7.48 -26.60 -29.10
N PRO A 137 7.49 -26.93 -30.43
CA PRO A 137 8.06 -26.04 -31.44
C PRO A 137 7.48 -24.60 -31.36
N GLU A 138 6.21 -24.45 -31.01
CA GLU A 138 5.54 -23.18 -30.90
C GLU A 138 6.10 -22.32 -29.74
N PHE A 139 6.70 -22.96 -28.73
CA PHE A 139 7.37 -22.23 -27.62
C PHE A 139 8.54 -21.40 -28.16
N TYR A 140 9.28 -21.89 -29.12
CA TYR A 140 10.44 -21.19 -29.67
C TYR A 140 10.05 -19.95 -30.49
N GLU A 141 8.83 -19.86 -30.99
CA GLU A 141 8.34 -18.66 -31.68
C GLU A 141 8.34 -17.42 -30.79
N PHE A 142 8.22 -17.59 -29.46
CA PHE A 142 8.21 -16.47 -28.50
C PHE A 142 9.53 -15.69 -28.42
N HIS A 143 10.65 -16.29 -28.90
CA HIS A 143 11.91 -15.55 -29.07
C HIS A 143 11.78 -14.38 -30.06
N ASN A 144 10.83 -14.41 -30.99
CA ASN A 144 10.57 -13.33 -31.94
C ASN A 144 10.02 -12.06 -31.27
N LEU A 145 9.58 -12.13 -30.00
CA LEU A 145 9.20 -10.97 -29.23
C LEU A 145 10.40 -10.10 -28.83
N GLY A 146 11.64 -10.63 -28.92
CA GLY A 146 12.88 -9.89 -28.68
C GLY A 146 13.05 -9.40 -27.21
N LEU A 147 12.45 -10.11 -26.25
CA LEU A 147 12.51 -9.78 -24.82
C LEU A 147 13.49 -10.69 -24.04
N GLY A 148 14.40 -11.36 -24.73
CA GLY A 148 15.29 -12.37 -24.18
C GLY A 148 14.68 -13.78 -24.22
N ASP A 149 15.28 -14.72 -23.48
CA ASP A 149 14.86 -16.10 -23.47
C ASP A 149 13.50 -16.26 -22.76
N PRO A 150 12.50 -16.88 -23.41
CA PRO A 150 11.22 -17.15 -22.79
C PRO A 150 11.36 -18.22 -21.70
N ILE A 151 10.64 -18.04 -20.60
CA ILE A 151 10.60 -18.97 -19.47
C ILE A 151 9.31 -19.78 -19.55
N GLU A 152 9.45 -21.09 -19.62
CA GLU A 152 8.34 -22.04 -19.64
C GLU A 152 7.71 -22.15 -18.25
N VAL A 153 6.40 -21.89 -18.14
CA VAL A 153 5.68 -21.90 -16.87
C VAL A 153 4.35 -22.64 -17.00
N SER A 154 3.99 -23.39 -15.96
CA SER A 154 2.62 -23.82 -15.72
C SER A 154 2.15 -23.24 -14.38
N ALA A 155 1.41 -22.14 -14.44
CA ALA A 155 0.90 -21.46 -13.23
C ALA A 155 -0.03 -22.36 -12.41
N VAL A 156 -0.77 -23.28 -13.04
CA VAL A 156 -1.67 -24.23 -12.37
C VAL A 156 -0.86 -25.24 -11.56
N HIS A 157 0.17 -25.82 -12.14
CA HIS A 157 1.00 -26.86 -11.51
C HIS A 157 2.18 -26.27 -10.71
N GLY A 158 2.55 -25.01 -10.94
CA GLY A 158 3.68 -24.35 -10.29
C GLY A 158 5.05 -24.70 -10.91
N TYR A 159 5.05 -25.32 -12.09
CA TYR A 159 6.26 -25.61 -12.83
C TYR A 159 6.86 -24.33 -13.40
N GLY A 160 8.21 -24.19 -13.40
CA GLY A 160 8.95 -23.04 -13.95
C GLY A 160 8.81 -21.73 -13.18
N THR A 161 8.03 -21.72 -12.08
CA THR A 161 7.84 -20.50 -11.26
C THR A 161 9.11 -20.09 -10.52
N GLY A 162 9.99 -21.04 -10.19
CA GLY A 162 11.30 -20.77 -9.59
C GLY A 162 12.21 -20.02 -10.55
N ASP A 163 12.37 -20.53 -11.77
CA ASP A 163 13.22 -19.91 -12.82
C ASP A 163 12.71 -18.52 -13.18
N LEU A 164 11.36 -18.34 -13.19
CA LEU A 164 10.73 -17.04 -13.40
C LEU A 164 11.10 -16.04 -12.31
N LEU A 165 11.06 -16.48 -11.05
CA LEU A 165 11.44 -15.63 -9.90
C LEU A 165 12.94 -15.37 -9.89
N ASP A 166 13.80 -16.36 -10.16
CA ASP A 166 15.24 -16.17 -10.26
C ASP A 166 15.56 -15.07 -11.27
N LYS A 167 14.94 -15.12 -12.46
CA LYS A 167 15.15 -14.12 -13.50
C LYS A 167 14.63 -12.75 -13.10
N ALA A 168 13.43 -12.68 -12.50
CA ALA A 168 12.84 -11.42 -12.04
C ALA A 168 13.69 -10.78 -10.93
N PHE A 169 14.10 -11.56 -9.94
CA PHE A 169 14.89 -11.06 -8.81
C PHE A 169 16.35 -10.73 -9.18
N SER A 170 16.93 -11.41 -10.18
CA SER A 170 18.25 -11.05 -10.71
C SER A 170 18.29 -9.71 -11.43
N SER A 171 17.13 -9.18 -11.82
CA SER A 171 17.00 -7.89 -12.49
C SER A 171 16.90 -6.71 -11.50
N PHE A 172 16.89 -6.97 -10.19
CA PHE A 172 16.92 -5.93 -9.18
C PHE A 172 18.33 -5.65 -8.73
N ASP A 173 18.73 -4.38 -8.71
CA ASP A 173 19.92 -3.94 -8.03
C ASP A 173 19.62 -3.87 -6.52
N TYR A 174 19.84 -4.97 -5.83
CA TYR A 174 19.86 -4.95 -4.36
C TYR A 174 21.23 -4.44 -3.92
N ASP A 175 21.24 -3.31 -3.26
CA ASP A 175 22.44 -2.87 -2.55
C ASP A 175 22.62 -3.74 -1.27
N GLU A 176 23.47 -4.76 -1.35
CA GLU A 176 23.73 -5.69 -0.24
C GLU A 176 24.36 -4.97 0.98
N ASN A 177 24.81 -3.72 0.81
CA ASN A 177 25.41 -2.90 1.86
C ASN A 177 24.48 -1.75 2.31
N ALA A 178 23.26 -1.62 1.77
CA ALA A 178 22.32 -0.67 2.27
C ALA A 178 21.86 -1.10 3.67
N GLU A 179 22.51 -0.56 4.70
CA GLU A 179 21.99 -0.64 6.05
C GLU A 179 20.60 0.02 6.05
N ASP A 180 19.59 -0.73 6.52
CA ASP A 180 18.25 -0.18 6.76
C ASP A 180 18.41 1.01 7.71
N ASP A 181 18.33 2.22 7.19
CA ASP A 181 18.31 3.43 8.02
C ASP A 181 16.90 3.53 8.65
N ASP A 182 16.77 2.90 9.81
CA ASP A 182 15.53 2.91 10.62
C ASP A 182 15.07 4.32 10.97
N THR A 183 15.86 5.34 10.65
CA THR A 183 15.51 6.75 10.89
C THR A 183 14.69 7.36 9.74
N ILE A 184 14.63 6.71 8.58
CA ILE A 184 13.86 7.21 7.43
C ILE A 184 12.38 6.86 7.61
N ILE A 185 11.52 7.88 7.52
CA ILE A 185 10.06 7.73 7.54
C ILE A 185 9.54 7.74 6.11
N ASN A 186 8.89 6.65 5.66
CA ASN A 186 8.25 6.57 4.36
C ASN A 186 6.89 7.27 4.38
N VAL A 187 6.68 8.26 3.51
CA VAL A 187 5.50 9.11 3.48
C VAL A 187 4.80 9.00 2.13
N ALA A 188 3.54 8.55 2.13
CA ALA A 188 2.69 8.61 0.94
C ALA A 188 1.83 9.87 0.95
N VAL A 189 1.85 10.63 -0.14
CA VAL A 189 0.95 11.78 -0.34
C VAL A 189 -0.17 11.36 -1.27
N ILE A 190 -1.36 11.13 -0.72
CA ILE A 190 -2.53 10.61 -1.43
C ILE A 190 -3.68 11.62 -1.45
N GLY A 191 -4.62 11.44 -2.34
CA GLY A 191 -5.79 12.33 -2.50
C GLY A 191 -6.21 12.43 -3.97
N LYS A 192 -7.34 13.07 -4.22
CA LYS A 192 -7.87 13.25 -5.58
C LYS A 192 -6.93 14.01 -6.51
N PRO A 193 -7.12 13.95 -7.83
CA PRO A 193 -6.44 14.83 -8.78
C PRO A 193 -6.60 16.29 -8.38
N ASN A 194 -5.60 17.12 -8.64
CA ASN A 194 -5.59 18.57 -8.36
C ASN A 194 -5.72 19.00 -6.88
N ALA A 195 -5.70 18.07 -5.92
CA ALA A 195 -5.65 18.43 -4.48
C ALA A 195 -4.33 19.12 -4.06
N GLY A 196 -3.33 19.17 -4.96
CA GLY A 196 -2.06 19.85 -4.73
C GLY A 196 -0.92 18.95 -4.24
N LYS A 197 -1.02 17.63 -4.44
CA LYS A 197 0.02 16.65 -4.05
C LYS A 197 1.39 16.99 -4.63
N SER A 198 1.47 17.16 -5.96
CA SER A 198 2.71 17.51 -6.65
C SER A 198 3.25 18.89 -6.20
N SER A 199 2.36 19.84 -5.92
CA SER A 199 2.74 21.15 -5.41
C SER A 199 3.36 21.06 -4.02
N LEU A 200 2.81 20.19 -3.15
CA LEU A 200 3.36 19.95 -1.81
C LEU A 200 4.75 19.33 -1.90
N VAL A 201 4.91 18.26 -2.68
CA VAL A 201 6.21 17.59 -2.84
C VAL A 201 7.24 18.56 -3.44
N ASN A 202 6.88 19.29 -4.51
CA ASN A 202 7.79 20.29 -5.11
C ASN A 202 8.15 21.41 -4.13
N LYS A 203 7.22 21.87 -3.30
CA LYS A 203 7.51 22.88 -2.29
C LYS A 203 8.51 22.36 -1.26
N ILE A 204 8.32 21.13 -0.78
CA ILE A 204 9.22 20.48 0.19
C ILE A 204 10.62 20.29 -0.42
N THR A 205 10.72 19.80 -1.67
CA THR A 205 12.01 19.53 -2.33
C THR A 205 12.77 20.80 -2.77
N ASN A 206 12.08 21.93 -2.97
CA ASN A 206 12.68 23.19 -3.39
C ASN A 206 13.01 24.14 -2.22
N GLU A 207 12.81 23.71 -0.97
CA GLU A 207 13.24 24.52 0.17
C GLU A 207 14.77 24.50 0.33
N GLU A 208 15.41 25.67 0.50
CA GLU A 208 16.88 25.84 0.57
C GLU A 208 17.54 25.04 1.71
N ARG A 209 16.76 24.46 2.62
CA ARG A 209 17.21 23.69 3.79
C ARG A 209 17.00 22.19 3.63
N CYS A 210 16.56 21.73 2.48
CA CYS A 210 16.34 20.31 2.20
C CYS A 210 17.47 19.79 1.31
N ILE A 211 18.14 18.74 1.77
CA ILE A 211 19.05 17.97 0.92
C ILE A 211 18.19 16.93 0.21
N VAL A 212 18.08 17.06 -1.10
CA VAL A 212 17.47 16.05 -1.96
C VAL A 212 18.60 15.18 -2.47
N SER A 213 18.70 13.95 -2.00
CA SER A 213 19.63 12.99 -2.58
C SER A 213 18.89 12.08 -3.56
N ASP A 214 19.33 12.13 -4.82
CA ASP A 214 19.08 11.02 -5.72
C ASP A 214 19.95 9.88 -5.19
N ILE A 215 19.37 8.85 -4.63
CA ILE A 215 20.11 7.69 -4.12
C ILE A 215 20.85 7.10 -5.33
N ALA A 216 22.17 7.27 -5.35
CA ALA A 216 23.04 6.71 -6.38
C ALA A 216 23.00 5.17 -6.24
N GLY A 217 22.41 4.48 -7.21
CA GLY A 217 22.27 3.00 -7.22
C GLY A 217 20.91 2.51 -7.69
N THR A 218 19.86 3.34 -7.64
CA THR A 218 18.59 3.01 -8.28
C THR A 218 18.59 3.63 -9.68
N THR A 219 18.58 2.77 -10.71
CA THR A 219 18.46 3.13 -12.12
C THR A 219 17.50 4.30 -12.37
N ARG A 220 17.86 5.19 -13.28
CA ARG A 220 17.28 6.42 -13.87
C ARG A 220 15.79 6.78 -13.70
N ASP A 221 15.00 5.99 -12.97
CA ASP A 221 13.57 6.19 -12.67
C ASP A 221 13.32 6.14 -11.14
N THR A 222 13.87 7.10 -10.39
CA THR A 222 13.54 7.25 -8.95
C THR A 222 12.08 7.59 -8.81
N ILE A 223 11.29 6.57 -8.45
CA ILE A 223 9.86 6.68 -8.16
C ILE A 223 9.64 7.48 -6.87
N ASP A 224 10.62 7.46 -5.98
CA ASP A 224 10.59 8.04 -4.64
C ASP A 224 11.57 9.22 -4.50
N THR A 225 11.33 10.11 -3.54
CA THR A 225 12.19 11.27 -3.28
C THR A 225 12.60 11.31 -1.81
N LEU A 226 13.88 11.15 -1.54
CA LEU A 226 14.45 11.33 -0.21
C LEU A 226 14.65 12.81 0.09
N VAL A 227 14.15 13.24 1.23
CA VAL A 227 14.24 14.61 1.75
C VAL A 227 14.84 14.57 3.15
N GLU A 228 15.94 15.26 3.38
CA GLU A 228 16.51 15.45 4.70
C GLU A 228 16.38 16.92 5.11
N ASN A 229 15.83 17.17 6.28
CA ASN A 229 15.63 18.49 6.82
C ASN A 229 15.84 18.53 8.34
N LYS A 230 15.57 19.67 8.99
CA LYS A 230 15.71 19.85 10.45
C LYS A 230 14.86 18.89 11.30
N TYR A 231 13.85 18.25 10.71
CA TYR A 231 12.95 17.31 11.37
C TYR A 231 13.40 15.85 11.23
N GLY A 232 14.28 15.53 10.29
CA GLY A 232 14.78 14.19 10.03
C GLY A 232 14.80 13.83 8.56
N LYS A 233 14.81 12.51 8.28
CA LYS A 233 14.84 11.95 6.94
C LYS A 233 13.49 11.38 6.56
N PHE A 234 13.00 11.76 5.40
CA PHE A 234 11.68 11.36 4.88
C PHE A 234 11.81 10.87 3.45
N ASN A 235 11.23 9.73 3.15
CA ASN A 235 11.13 9.21 1.79
C ASN A 235 9.70 9.39 1.28
N PHE A 236 9.49 10.32 0.35
CA PHE A 236 8.19 10.53 -0.28
C PHE A 236 8.00 9.54 -1.41
N THR A 237 7.04 8.60 -1.25
CA THR A 237 6.78 7.52 -2.18
C THR A 237 5.97 7.98 -3.40
N ASP A 238 6.20 7.34 -4.58
CA ASP A 238 5.51 7.59 -5.86
C ASP A 238 5.54 9.05 -6.37
N THR A 239 6.64 9.74 -6.13
CA THR A 239 6.79 11.14 -6.57
C THR A 239 6.92 11.29 -8.09
N ALA A 240 7.43 10.28 -8.80
CA ALA A 240 7.49 10.26 -10.26
C ALA A 240 6.09 10.27 -10.89
N GLY A 241 5.15 9.51 -10.33
CA GLY A 241 3.73 9.56 -10.71
C GLY A 241 3.12 10.94 -10.48
N LEU A 242 3.47 11.60 -9.38
CA LEU A 242 3.01 12.95 -9.08
C LEU A 242 3.61 14.02 -10.03
N ARG A 243 4.87 13.87 -10.45
CA ARG A 243 5.54 14.82 -11.38
C ARG A 243 5.06 14.68 -12.82
N ARG A 244 4.73 13.47 -13.29
CA ARG A 244 4.25 13.19 -14.66
C ARG A 244 2.79 13.59 -14.89
N GLN A 245 1.93 13.60 -13.86
CA GLN A 245 0.52 14.00 -13.96
C GLN A 245 0.29 15.44 -14.45
N SER A 246 1.31 16.29 -14.47
CA SER A 246 1.17 17.67 -14.98
C SER A 246 1.00 17.76 -16.50
N LYS A 247 1.11 16.68 -17.27
CA LYS A 247 1.15 16.77 -18.75
C LYS A 247 0.18 15.87 -19.54
N ILE A 248 -0.34 14.76 -19.04
CA ILE A 248 -1.21 13.87 -19.85
C ILE A 248 -2.13 13.04 -18.93
N TYR A 249 -3.43 13.00 -19.23
CA TYR A 249 -4.49 12.08 -18.83
C TYR A 249 -5.57 12.56 -17.86
N ASP A 250 -6.62 13.05 -18.47
CA ASP A 250 -7.93 13.41 -17.88
C ASP A 250 -8.89 12.21 -17.64
N ASN A 251 -8.49 10.96 -17.75
CA ASN A 251 -9.51 9.89 -17.76
C ASN A 251 -9.11 8.57 -17.09
N ILE A 252 -8.49 8.57 -15.90
CA ILE A 252 -8.25 7.27 -15.24
C ILE A 252 -8.36 7.37 -13.72
N GLU A 253 -9.56 7.56 -13.17
CA GLU A 253 -9.84 7.47 -11.73
C GLU A 253 -9.33 6.15 -11.11
N LYS A 254 -9.48 5.04 -11.83
CA LYS A 254 -9.07 3.70 -11.36
C LYS A 254 -7.55 3.54 -11.22
N TYR A 255 -6.77 4.11 -12.14
CA TYR A 255 -5.30 4.08 -12.04
C TYR A 255 -4.77 4.93 -10.88
N SER A 256 -5.47 6.03 -10.58
CA SER A 256 -5.16 6.86 -9.41
C SER A 256 -5.34 6.08 -8.10
N ILE A 257 -6.38 5.25 -8.00
CA ILE A 257 -6.64 4.40 -6.83
C ILE A 257 -5.57 3.33 -6.65
N ILE A 258 -5.10 2.73 -7.74
CA ILE A 258 -4.06 1.68 -7.68
C ILE A 258 -2.73 2.27 -7.24
N ARG A 259 -2.31 3.38 -7.85
CA ARG A 259 -1.11 4.10 -7.42
C ARG A 259 -1.21 4.51 -5.95
N ALA A 260 -2.37 5.01 -5.52
CA ALA A 260 -2.59 5.32 -4.12
C ALA A 260 -2.42 4.08 -3.22
N LYS A 261 -2.96 2.92 -3.62
CA LYS A 261 -2.76 1.66 -2.87
C LYS A 261 -1.28 1.29 -2.80
N MET A 262 -0.54 1.35 -3.92
CA MET A 262 0.91 1.05 -3.93
C MET A 262 1.68 1.98 -3.00
N ALA A 263 1.44 3.28 -3.09
CA ALA A 263 2.08 4.25 -2.23
C ALA A 263 1.75 4.01 -0.74
N ILE A 264 0.48 3.70 -0.43
CA ILE A 264 0.01 3.37 0.92
C ILE A 264 0.76 2.16 1.47
N GLU A 265 0.84 1.05 0.71
CA GLU A 265 1.48 -0.18 1.17
C GLU A 265 2.98 -0.01 1.47
N ARG A 266 3.64 0.91 0.78
CA ARG A 266 5.07 1.21 0.94
C ARG A 266 5.35 2.30 1.98
N SER A 267 4.32 2.90 2.58
CA SER A 267 4.47 4.02 3.50
C SER A 267 4.31 3.63 4.97
N ASP A 268 4.93 4.41 5.85
CA ASP A 268 4.69 4.41 7.29
C ASP A 268 3.54 5.36 7.65
N VAL A 269 3.50 6.52 6.96
CA VAL A 269 2.52 7.58 7.19
C VAL A 269 1.88 8.02 5.87
N CYS A 270 0.56 8.10 5.85
CA CYS A 270 -0.22 8.60 4.71
C CYS A 270 -0.70 10.03 4.98
N VAL A 271 -0.33 10.96 4.12
CA VAL A 271 -0.84 12.34 4.11
C VAL A 271 -1.98 12.42 3.10
N ILE A 272 -3.21 12.52 3.60
CA ILE A 272 -4.44 12.60 2.82
C ILE A 272 -4.71 14.06 2.47
N MET A 273 -4.50 14.42 1.20
CA MET A 273 -4.64 15.80 0.73
C MET A 273 -6.08 16.10 0.31
N ILE A 274 -6.67 17.13 0.90
CA ILE A 274 -8.02 17.63 0.60
C ILE A 274 -7.91 19.05 0.06
N ASP A 275 -8.66 19.36 -0.99
CA ASP A 275 -8.78 20.72 -1.53
C ASP A 275 -9.77 21.54 -0.70
N ALA A 276 -9.30 22.57 -0.02
CA ALA A 276 -10.15 23.42 0.80
C ALA A 276 -11.20 24.20 0.01
N THR A 277 -10.93 24.47 -1.28
CA THR A 277 -11.84 25.25 -2.14
C THR A 277 -13.06 24.45 -2.61
N GLU A 278 -12.89 23.13 -2.74
CA GLU A 278 -13.97 22.21 -3.14
C GLU A 278 -14.64 21.54 -1.93
N GLY A 279 -13.90 21.45 -0.81
CA GLY A 279 -14.31 20.72 0.40
C GLY A 279 -14.13 19.21 0.24
N VAL A 280 -14.71 18.44 1.17
CA VAL A 280 -14.63 16.97 1.18
C VAL A 280 -15.54 16.38 0.11
N THR A 281 -15.02 15.43 -0.66
CA THR A 281 -15.75 14.69 -1.68
C THR A 281 -15.79 13.20 -1.35
N GLU A 282 -16.70 12.45 -1.96
CA GLU A 282 -16.78 10.99 -1.83
C GLU A 282 -15.46 10.29 -2.23
N GLN A 283 -14.75 10.84 -3.20
CA GLN A 283 -13.45 10.30 -3.63
C GLN A 283 -12.39 10.46 -2.53
N ASP A 284 -12.40 11.59 -1.80
CA ASP A 284 -11.48 11.81 -0.69
C ASP A 284 -11.71 10.81 0.45
N THR A 285 -12.97 10.52 0.78
CA THR A 285 -13.31 9.52 1.81
C THR A 285 -12.97 8.10 1.37
N LYS A 286 -13.14 7.75 0.09
CA LYS A 286 -12.71 6.45 -0.46
C LYS A 286 -11.20 6.26 -0.37
N VAL A 287 -10.40 7.26 -0.79
CA VAL A 287 -8.94 7.19 -0.73
C VAL A 287 -8.44 7.13 0.71
N ALA A 288 -9.06 7.88 1.62
CA ALA A 288 -8.76 7.82 3.04
C ALA A 288 -9.10 6.45 3.65
N GLY A 289 -10.21 5.83 3.22
CA GLY A 289 -10.60 4.49 3.61
C GLY A 289 -9.54 3.45 3.28
N LEU A 290 -8.91 3.54 2.10
CA LEU A 290 -7.81 2.62 1.72
C LEU A 290 -6.63 2.70 2.68
N ALA A 291 -6.23 3.90 3.11
CA ALA A 291 -5.13 4.07 4.07
C ALA A 291 -5.49 3.54 5.46
N HIS A 292 -6.74 3.73 5.88
CA HIS A 292 -7.27 3.20 7.13
C HIS A 292 -7.29 1.67 7.14
N GLU A 293 -7.82 1.04 6.08
CA GLU A 293 -7.89 -0.42 5.93
C GLU A 293 -6.51 -1.06 5.86
N ALA A 294 -5.54 -0.39 5.21
CA ALA A 294 -4.15 -0.82 5.19
C ALA A 294 -3.42 -0.68 6.54
N GLY A 295 -4.09 -0.11 7.54
CA GLY A 295 -3.52 0.05 8.89
C GLY A 295 -2.40 1.09 8.98
N ARG A 296 -2.28 2.02 8.03
CA ARG A 296 -1.21 3.02 8.02
C ARG A 296 -1.55 4.20 8.93
N ALA A 297 -0.52 4.84 9.47
CA ALA A 297 -0.71 6.10 10.16
C ALA A 297 -1.19 7.17 9.17
N CYS A 298 -2.16 8.01 9.58
CA CYS A 298 -2.85 8.92 8.67
C CYS A 298 -2.90 10.34 9.22
N ILE A 299 -2.73 11.31 8.31
CA ILE A 299 -2.86 12.75 8.56
C ILE A 299 -3.80 13.32 7.50
N ILE A 300 -4.79 14.11 7.89
CA ILE A 300 -5.66 14.83 6.97
C ILE A 300 -5.10 16.24 6.76
N ALA A 301 -4.58 16.51 5.55
CA ALA A 301 -4.00 17.80 5.17
C ALA A 301 -4.96 18.58 4.25
N VAL A 302 -5.57 19.62 4.78
CA VAL A 302 -6.45 20.51 4.04
C VAL A 302 -5.61 21.56 3.36
N ASN A 303 -5.42 21.42 2.06
CA ASN A 303 -4.57 22.26 1.22
C ASN A 303 -5.34 23.40 0.56
N LYS A 304 -4.62 24.33 -0.05
CA LYS A 304 -5.13 25.57 -0.66
C LYS A 304 -5.86 26.46 0.37
N TRP A 305 -5.45 26.39 1.63
CA TRP A 305 -6.06 27.19 2.69
C TRP A 305 -5.83 28.71 2.50
N ASP A 306 -4.88 29.10 1.67
CA ASP A 306 -4.64 30.48 1.25
C ASP A 306 -5.75 31.04 0.34
N ALA A 307 -6.43 30.18 -0.42
CA ALA A 307 -7.48 30.56 -1.37
C ALA A 307 -8.89 30.62 -0.75
N VAL A 308 -9.06 30.17 0.49
CA VAL A 308 -10.36 30.19 1.19
C VAL A 308 -10.60 31.54 1.83
N GLU A 309 -11.78 32.12 1.58
CA GLU A 309 -12.25 33.30 2.33
C GLU A 309 -12.46 32.95 3.80
N LYS A 310 -11.87 33.74 4.69
CA LYS A 310 -11.80 33.43 6.11
C LYS A 310 -12.60 34.41 6.94
N ASN A 311 -13.43 33.86 7.81
CA ASN A 311 -14.00 34.54 8.94
C ASN A 311 -13.60 33.81 10.24
N ASP A 312 -13.93 34.35 11.41
CA ASP A 312 -13.53 33.78 12.71
C ASP A 312 -14.04 32.34 12.94
N LYS A 313 -15.06 31.91 12.22
CA LYS A 313 -15.70 30.59 12.35
C LYS A 313 -15.31 29.60 11.25
N THR A 314 -14.77 30.05 10.10
CA THR A 314 -14.49 29.21 8.92
C THR A 314 -13.70 27.96 9.26
N MET A 315 -12.64 28.08 10.05
CA MET A 315 -11.81 26.92 10.43
C MET A 315 -12.58 25.92 11.31
N GLN A 316 -13.41 26.42 12.25
CA GLN A 316 -14.19 25.55 13.14
C GLN A 316 -15.30 24.83 12.39
N GLU A 317 -15.96 25.50 11.46
CA GLU A 317 -17.00 24.91 10.61
C GLU A 317 -16.41 23.84 9.69
N PHE A 318 -15.26 24.12 9.08
CA PHE A 318 -14.57 23.15 8.23
C PHE A 318 -14.11 21.93 9.04
N ARG A 319 -13.61 22.14 10.29
CA ARG A 319 -13.26 21.04 11.20
C ARG A 319 -14.46 20.16 11.53
N LYS A 320 -15.60 20.75 11.88
CA LYS A 320 -16.82 20.00 12.18
C LYS A 320 -17.27 19.14 11.00
N LYS A 321 -17.16 19.68 9.78
CA LYS A 321 -17.46 18.92 8.55
C LYS A 321 -16.48 17.77 8.37
N LEU A 322 -15.17 18.00 8.53
CA LEU A 322 -14.17 16.94 8.50
C LEU A 322 -14.42 15.86 9.55
N ASP A 323 -14.84 16.23 10.77
CA ASP A 323 -15.13 15.29 11.85
C ASP A 323 -16.34 14.39 11.49
N ALA A 324 -17.32 14.92 10.78
CA ALA A 324 -18.47 14.15 10.31
C ALA A 324 -18.09 13.23 9.13
N ASP A 325 -17.41 13.76 8.11
CA ASP A 325 -17.09 13.03 6.88
C ASP A 325 -16.04 11.93 7.13
N PHE A 326 -15.11 12.14 8.07
CA PHE A 326 -14.06 11.19 8.47
C PHE A 326 -14.26 10.61 9.87
N ALA A 327 -15.51 10.36 10.28
CA ALA A 327 -15.83 9.80 11.60
C ALA A 327 -15.13 8.44 11.85
N PHE A 328 -14.86 7.65 10.79
CA PHE A 328 -14.14 6.38 10.86
C PHE A 328 -12.63 6.55 11.13
N MET A 329 -12.08 7.75 10.90
CA MET A 329 -10.67 8.12 11.13
C MET A 329 -10.54 9.27 12.14
N SER A 330 -11.36 9.30 13.17
CA SER A 330 -11.34 10.38 14.20
C SER A 330 -9.98 10.54 14.88
N TYR A 331 -9.13 9.51 14.81
CA TYR A 331 -7.77 9.49 15.34
C TYR A 331 -6.76 10.30 14.50
N ALA A 332 -7.07 10.57 13.22
CA ALA A 332 -6.17 11.26 12.32
C ALA A 332 -6.11 12.78 12.63
N PRO A 333 -4.93 13.35 12.90
CA PRO A 333 -4.79 14.79 13.08
C PRO A 333 -5.12 15.55 11.80
N LYS A 334 -5.64 16.75 11.94
CA LYS A 334 -6.08 17.62 10.86
C LYS A 334 -5.21 18.86 10.81
N VAL A 335 -4.56 19.10 9.66
CA VAL A 335 -3.70 20.27 9.43
C VAL A 335 -4.19 21.06 8.22
N PHE A 336 -4.24 22.39 8.36
CA PHE A 336 -4.63 23.31 7.29
C PHE A 336 -3.38 23.95 6.72
N ILE A 337 -3.03 23.64 5.48
CA ILE A 337 -1.78 24.03 4.82
C ILE A 337 -2.02 24.82 3.53
N SER A 338 -0.97 25.44 3.04
CA SER A 338 -0.88 25.90 1.66
C SER A 338 0.43 25.42 1.03
N ALA A 339 0.34 24.45 0.14
CA ALA A 339 1.49 24.00 -0.63
C ALA A 339 2.10 25.11 -1.51
N LYS A 340 1.29 26.09 -1.92
CA LYS A 340 1.73 27.24 -2.73
C LYS A 340 2.60 28.20 -1.94
N THR A 341 2.17 28.57 -0.74
CA THR A 341 2.87 29.58 0.09
C THR A 341 3.86 28.98 1.09
N GLY A 342 3.78 27.66 1.36
CA GLY A 342 4.56 26.99 2.40
C GLY A 342 3.93 27.06 3.79
N MET A 343 2.72 27.63 3.91
CA MET A 343 2.07 27.84 5.19
C MET A 343 1.83 26.52 5.93
N ARG A 344 2.33 26.43 7.16
CA ARG A 344 2.18 25.28 8.09
C ARG A 344 2.72 23.94 7.59
N ILE A 345 3.68 23.91 6.65
CA ILE A 345 4.38 22.69 6.24
C ILE A 345 5.23 22.15 7.40
N ASP A 346 5.85 23.03 8.20
CA ASP A 346 6.54 22.63 9.44
C ASP A 346 5.63 21.81 10.37
N ARG A 347 4.39 22.23 10.55
CA ARG A 347 3.40 21.50 11.36
C ARG A 347 3.05 20.13 10.79
N LEU A 348 3.07 20.00 9.47
CA LEU A 348 2.86 18.71 8.80
C LEU A 348 3.99 17.73 9.15
N PHE A 349 5.26 18.18 9.13
CA PHE A 349 6.39 17.33 9.55
C PHE A 349 6.30 16.90 11.02
N GLU A 350 5.91 17.80 11.92
CA GLU A 350 5.68 17.45 13.33
C GLU A 350 4.63 16.34 13.48
N TYR A 351 3.53 16.41 12.72
CA TYR A 351 2.52 15.35 12.71
C TYR A 351 3.01 14.05 12.07
N ILE A 352 3.82 14.10 11.00
CA ILE A 352 4.40 12.90 10.39
C ILE A 352 5.22 12.12 11.43
N ILE A 353 6.09 12.81 12.17
CA ILE A 353 6.90 12.20 13.22
C ILE A 353 6.01 11.64 14.33
N SER A 354 5.11 12.45 14.89
CA SER A 354 4.24 12.03 15.99
C SER A 354 3.37 10.83 15.64
N CYS A 355 2.81 10.79 14.41
CA CYS A 355 2.01 9.67 13.94
C CYS A 355 2.85 8.39 13.74
N ASN A 356 4.06 8.52 13.17
CA ASN A 356 4.98 7.40 13.04
C ASN A 356 5.41 6.85 14.42
N ASP A 357 5.72 7.71 15.37
CA ASP A 357 6.08 7.32 16.74
C ASP A 357 4.92 6.62 17.45
N SER A 358 3.69 7.12 17.25
CA SER A 358 2.48 6.49 17.78
C SER A 358 2.27 5.10 17.19
N ALA A 359 2.47 4.94 15.88
CA ALA A 359 2.34 3.65 15.19
C ALA A 359 3.41 2.62 15.63
N ASN A 360 4.61 3.07 15.98
CA ASN A 360 5.72 2.24 16.45
C ASN A 360 5.67 1.95 17.97
N ARG A 361 4.76 2.60 18.69
CA ARG A 361 4.75 2.54 20.15
C ARG A 361 4.47 1.15 20.67
N ARG A 362 5.42 0.59 21.45
CA ARG A 362 5.27 -0.67 22.17
C ARG A 362 4.88 -0.40 23.61
N ILE A 363 3.75 -0.97 24.04
CA ILE A 363 3.19 -0.79 25.38
C ILE A 363 3.40 -2.08 26.17
N ARG A 364 3.90 -1.96 27.39
CA ARG A 364 4.17 -3.12 28.27
C ARG A 364 2.84 -3.79 28.67
N THR A 365 2.83 -5.12 28.66
CA THR A 365 1.63 -5.93 28.98
C THR A 365 1.06 -5.61 30.36
N GLY A 366 1.89 -5.29 31.35
CA GLY A 366 1.44 -4.88 32.68
C GLY A 366 0.56 -3.63 32.65
N MET A 367 1.00 -2.56 31.93
CA MET A 367 0.24 -1.32 31.76
C MET A 367 -1.09 -1.55 31.03
N LEU A 368 -1.08 -2.42 30.03
CA LEU A 368 -2.28 -2.79 29.28
C LEU A 368 -3.32 -3.46 30.20
N ASN A 369 -2.89 -4.40 31.05
CA ASN A 369 -3.80 -5.14 31.93
C ASN A 369 -4.28 -4.27 33.10
N GLU A 370 -3.48 -3.32 33.58
CA GLU A 370 -3.94 -2.30 34.53
C GLU A 370 -5.04 -1.43 33.92
N LEU A 371 -4.86 -0.92 32.69
CA LEU A 371 -5.89 -0.19 31.96
C LEU A 371 -7.15 -1.04 31.77
N LEU A 372 -7.00 -2.31 31.41
CA LEU A 372 -8.12 -3.24 31.23
C LEU A 372 -8.93 -3.39 32.51
N ALA A 373 -8.27 -3.58 33.66
CA ALA A 373 -8.92 -3.68 34.95
C ALA A 373 -9.72 -2.42 35.30
N GLN A 374 -9.13 -1.24 35.08
CA GLN A 374 -9.81 0.05 35.27
C GLN A 374 -11.01 0.20 34.31
N ALA A 375 -10.83 -0.13 33.03
CA ALA A 375 -11.90 -0.02 32.03
C ALA A 375 -13.08 -0.95 32.34
N THR A 376 -12.82 -2.22 32.69
CA THR A 376 -13.86 -3.20 33.03
C THR A 376 -14.59 -2.90 34.35
N THR A 377 -13.93 -2.21 35.28
CA THR A 377 -14.55 -1.73 36.51
C THR A 377 -15.48 -0.54 36.22
N ARG A 378 -15.07 0.38 35.34
CA ARG A 378 -15.84 1.58 34.99
C ARG A 378 -17.08 1.26 34.16
N VAL A 379 -16.92 0.40 33.15
CA VAL A 379 -18.00 -0.09 32.28
C VAL A 379 -17.95 -1.61 32.27
N GLN A 380 -18.93 -2.23 32.88
CA GLN A 380 -18.98 -3.70 32.99
C GLN A 380 -19.13 -4.33 31.61
N PRO A 381 -18.40 -5.46 31.35
CA PRO A 381 -18.55 -6.21 30.12
C PRO A 381 -19.98 -6.65 29.86
N PRO A 382 -20.42 -6.71 28.58
CA PRO A 382 -21.77 -7.09 28.21
C PRO A 382 -22.12 -8.51 28.63
N SER A 383 -23.42 -8.79 28.75
CA SER A 383 -23.96 -10.14 29.01
C SER A 383 -25.08 -10.44 28.02
N ASP A 384 -25.15 -11.66 27.52
CA ASP A 384 -26.23 -12.16 26.68
C ASP A 384 -26.73 -13.51 27.20
N LYS A 385 -28.06 -13.69 27.31
CA LYS A 385 -28.74 -14.92 27.77
C LYS A 385 -28.13 -15.51 29.04
N GLY A 386 -27.82 -14.67 30.03
CA GLY A 386 -27.25 -15.08 31.31
C GLY A 386 -25.73 -15.38 31.28
N LYS A 387 -25.09 -15.36 30.12
CA LYS A 387 -23.63 -15.50 30.00
C LYS A 387 -22.99 -14.13 29.94
N ARG A 388 -22.04 -13.88 30.84
CA ARG A 388 -21.30 -12.60 30.90
C ARG A 388 -19.95 -12.73 30.19
N LEU A 389 -19.60 -11.72 29.40
CA LEU A 389 -18.24 -11.58 28.84
C LEU A 389 -17.23 -11.43 29.99
N LYS A 390 -16.22 -12.27 30.00
CA LYS A 390 -15.07 -12.16 30.90
C LYS A 390 -13.81 -12.02 30.06
N ILE A 391 -13.13 -10.89 30.18
CA ILE A 391 -11.84 -10.64 29.55
C ILE A 391 -10.78 -10.96 30.58
N PHE A 392 -9.89 -11.89 30.27
CA PHE A 392 -8.87 -12.38 31.20
C PHE A 392 -7.64 -11.46 31.21
N TYR A 393 -7.16 -11.10 30.03
CA TYR A 393 -6.02 -10.20 29.83
C TYR A 393 -5.98 -9.70 28.39
N MET A 394 -5.16 -8.67 28.14
CA MET A 394 -4.83 -8.20 26.82
C MET A 394 -3.31 -8.03 26.64
N THR A 395 -2.85 -8.18 25.40
CA THR A 395 -1.46 -7.97 25.02
C THR A 395 -1.37 -7.24 23.69
N GLN A 396 -0.24 -6.59 23.42
CA GLN A 396 0.05 -6.02 22.11
C GLN A 396 0.83 -7.03 21.27
N ALA A 397 0.24 -7.51 20.18
CA ALA A 397 0.85 -8.49 19.29
C ALA A 397 1.85 -7.83 18.33
N SER A 398 1.46 -6.70 17.70
CA SER A 398 2.29 -6.00 16.72
C SER A 398 2.21 -4.48 16.85
N VAL A 399 3.09 -3.82 16.11
CA VAL A 399 3.08 -2.38 15.81
C VAL A 399 2.83 -2.20 14.30
N LYS A 400 2.48 -1.00 13.87
CA LYS A 400 2.24 -0.66 12.44
C LYS A 400 1.23 -1.56 11.72
N PRO A 401 -0.04 -1.62 12.11
CA PRO A 401 -0.67 -0.83 13.18
C PRO A 401 -0.54 -1.49 14.56
N PRO A 402 -0.66 -0.71 15.65
CA PRO A 402 -0.78 -1.26 17.00
C PRO A 402 -1.95 -2.24 17.08
N THR A 403 -1.63 -3.53 17.29
CA THR A 403 -2.60 -4.61 17.33
C THR A 403 -2.69 -5.18 18.73
N PHE A 404 -3.89 -5.13 19.31
CA PHE A 404 -4.15 -5.62 20.66
C PHE A 404 -4.99 -6.89 20.61
N VAL A 405 -4.52 -7.93 21.30
CA VAL A 405 -5.22 -9.21 21.41
C VAL A 405 -5.86 -9.29 22.78
N PHE A 406 -7.17 -9.48 22.80
CA PHE A 406 -7.97 -9.68 24.00
C PHE A 406 -8.31 -11.17 24.15
N PHE A 407 -7.97 -11.73 25.28
CA PHE A 407 -8.30 -13.12 25.59
C PHE A 407 -9.54 -13.16 26.49
N CYS A 408 -10.59 -13.81 26.04
CA CYS A 408 -11.88 -13.86 26.72
C CYS A 408 -12.44 -15.28 26.84
N ASN A 409 -13.58 -15.41 27.53
CA ASN A 409 -14.28 -16.67 27.67
C ASN A 409 -15.17 -17.03 26.47
N ASN A 410 -15.64 -16.02 25.72
CA ASN A 410 -16.47 -16.22 24.53
C ASN A 410 -16.38 -14.97 23.65
N ALA A 411 -15.87 -15.14 22.41
CA ALA A 411 -15.66 -14.07 21.45
C ALA A 411 -16.99 -13.47 20.94
N GLN A 412 -18.05 -14.26 20.86
CA GLN A 412 -19.38 -13.81 20.39
C GLN A 412 -20.02 -12.78 21.34
N LEU A 413 -19.63 -12.79 22.61
CA LEU A 413 -20.07 -11.80 23.59
C LEU A 413 -19.31 -10.47 23.49
N PHE A 414 -18.23 -10.43 22.72
CA PHE A 414 -17.40 -9.23 22.56
C PHE A 414 -18.04 -8.26 21.56
N HIS A 415 -19.13 -7.62 22.00
CA HIS A 415 -19.94 -6.75 21.16
C HIS A 415 -19.15 -5.54 20.63
N PHE A 416 -19.43 -5.13 19.40
CA PHE A 416 -18.78 -4.01 18.71
C PHE A 416 -18.72 -2.71 19.55
N SER A 417 -19.82 -2.38 20.25
CA SER A 417 -19.87 -1.17 21.10
C SER A 417 -18.87 -1.23 22.26
N TYR A 418 -18.66 -2.42 22.83
CA TYR A 418 -17.70 -2.59 23.91
C TYR A 418 -16.26 -2.61 23.39
N GLN A 419 -16.05 -3.17 22.22
CA GLN A 419 -14.75 -3.09 21.52
C GLN A 419 -14.35 -1.64 21.27
N ARG A 420 -15.27 -0.81 20.75
CA ARG A 420 -15.06 0.62 20.53
C ARG A 420 -14.77 1.40 21.80
N TYR A 421 -15.46 1.03 22.89
CA TYR A 421 -15.18 1.62 24.21
C TYR A 421 -13.74 1.31 24.65
N LEU A 422 -13.29 0.06 24.57
CA LEU A 422 -11.93 -0.32 24.95
C LEU A 422 -10.88 0.32 24.05
N GLU A 423 -11.12 0.40 22.74
CA GLU A 423 -10.27 1.12 21.80
C GLU A 423 -10.08 2.58 22.22
N ASN A 424 -11.16 3.29 22.53
CA ASN A 424 -11.09 4.67 22.97
C ASN A 424 -10.29 4.82 24.26
N ARG A 425 -10.45 3.88 25.21
CA ARG A 425 -9.67 3.88 26.46
C ARG A 425 -8.17 3.67 26.23
N ILE A 426 -7.80 2.75 25.31
CA ILE A 426 -6.40 2.53 24.93
C ILE A 426 -5.83 3.78 24.29
N ARG A 427 -6.57 4.38 23.35
CA ARG A 427 -6.17 5.59 22.63
C ARG A 427 -5.94 6.77 23.56
N GLU A 428 -6.84 6.99 24.51
CA GLU A 428 -6.71 8.05 25.52
C GLU A 428 -5.53 7.83 26.46
N ALA A 429 -5.34 6.60 26.96
CA ALA A 429 -4.32 6.29 27.95
C ALA A 429 -2.89 6.34 27.37
N PHE A 430 -2.72 6.00 26.11
CA PHE A 430 -1.40 5.85 25.48
C PHE A 430 -1.14 6.87 24.36
N ALA A 431 -2.00 7.87 24.19
CA ALA A 431 -1.86 8.94 23.18
C ALA A 431 -1.53 8.39 21.78
N LEU A 432 -2.31 7.40 21.31
CA LEU A 432 -2.15 6.79 19.98
C LEU A 432 -2.86 7.65 18.93
N GLU A 433 -2.36 8.87 18.72
CA GLU A 433 -2.83 9.79 17.69
C GLU A 433 -2.27 9.41 16.33
N GLY A 434 -3.05 9.60 15.27
CA GLY A 434 -2.62 9.42 13.89
C GLY A 434 -2.52 7.96 13.43
N THR A 435 -2.71 6.97 14.29
CA THR A 435 -2.61 5.56 13.91
C THR A 435 -3.92 4.81 14.17
N PRO A 436 -4.38 3.95 13.26
CA PRO A 436 -5.47 3.02 13.53
C PRO A 436 -5.04 1.99 14.58
N ILE A 437 -6.01 1.45 15.30
CA ILE A 437 -5.81 0.37 16.27
C ILE A 437 -6.54 -0.87 15.75
N LYS A 438 -5.83 -1.99 15.68
CA LYS A 438 -6.45 -3.30 15.38
C LYS A 438 -6.73 -4.04 16.67
N ILE A 439 -7.96 -4.53 16.82
CA ILE A 439 -8.36 -5.37 17.96
C ILE A 439 -8.66 -6.76 17.46
N VAL A 440 -8.04 -7.75 18.09
CA VAL A 440 -8.24 -9.18 17.83
C VAL A 440 -8.78 -9.80 19.12
N VAL A 441 -9.86 -10.55 19.00
CA VAL A 441 -10.46 -11.25 20.14
C VAL A 441 -10.20 -12.75 19.98
N ARG A 442 -9.68 -13.39 21.03
CA ARG A 442 -9.43 -14.84 21.06
C ARG A 442 -10.07 -15.48 22.28
N GLU A 443 -10.58 -16.67 22.11
CA GLU A 443 -11.03 -17.47 23.23
C GLU A 443 -9.84 -18.15 23.94
N ARG A 444 -9.91 -18.26 25.26
CA ARG A 444 -8.84 -18.91 26.03
C ARG A 444 -8.87 -20.41 25.78
N GLY A 445 -7.88 -20.93 25.06
CA GLY A 445 -7.77 -22.35 24.71
C GLY A 445 -7.67 -22.62 23.20
N GLU A 446 -7.96 -21.66 22.36
CA GLU A 446 -7.62 -21.72 20.92
C GLU A 446 -6.12 -21.49 20.74
N LYS A 447 -5.45 -22.49 20.11
CA LYS A 447 -4.03 -22.42 19.73
C LYS A 447 -3.86 -21.66 18.43
#